data_2cfefded5cc89f0fe1b44bee01f2b4c9
#
_entry.id   2cfefded5cc89f0fe1b44bee01f2b4c9
#
_cell.length_a   1.000
_cell.length_b   1.000
_cell.length_c   1.000
_cell.angle_alpha   90.00
_cell.angle_beta   90.00
_cell.angle_gamma   90.00
#
_symmetry.space_group_name_H-M   'P 1'
#
loop_
_entity.id
_entity.type
_entity.pdbx_description
1 polymer ?
#
loop_
_entity_poly.entity_id
_entity_poly.type
_entity_poly.pdbx_seq_one_letter_code
_entity_poly.pdbx_strand_id
1 'polypeptide(L)'
;MLYFYTGTDTKKARGEMNKEIARISKGGERVVRITDANSVADFTASLQGGGLFGERRIVILEGLSENEEMRDLLFRSLAQMQKSEEPFFIFEPSTDADARRTIEKYSASKNRFDAPKKEKDNSVFALANAL
;
A
#
# COMPACT_ATOMS: atom_id res chain seq x y z
N MET A 1 -8.47 6.16 8.25
CA MET A 1 -7.63 7.00 7.39
C MET A 1 -6.78 6.09 6.50
N LEU A 2 -6.73 6.39 5.22
CA LEU A 2 -6.10 5.51 4.25
C LEU A 2 -4.92 6.20 3.56
N TYR A 3 -3.77 5.51 3.54
CA TYR A 3 -2.55 5.96 2.88
C TYR A 3 -2.20 4.97 1.79
N PHE A 4 -1.94 5.46 0.60
CA PHE A 4 -1.68 4.60 -0.56
C PHE A 4 -0.27 4.80 -1.08
N TYR A 5 0.45 3.69 -1.26
CA TYR A 5 1.80 3.66 -1.81
C TYR A 5 1.84 2.68 -2.97
N THR A 6 2.39 3.12 -4.10
CA THR A 6 2.48 2.29 -5.29
C THR A 6 3.71 2.68 -6.11
N GLY A 7 4.01 1.87 -7.11
CA GLY A 7 5.06 2.15 -8.07
C GLY A 7 6.06 1.04 -8.19
N THR A 8 6.81 1.08 -9.29
CA THR A 8 7.78 0.03 -9.62
C THR A 8 9.06 0.16 -8.79
N ASP A 9 9.36 1.33 -8.24
CA ASP A 9 10.46 1.48 -7.29
C ASP A 9 9.99 1.05 -5.91
N THR A 10 9.90 -0.26 -5.72
CA THR A 10 9.31 -0.82 -4.51
C THR A 10 10.12 -0.49 -3.26
N LYS A 11 11.43 -0.43 -3.40
CA LYS A 11 12.30 -0.10 -2.27
C LYS A 11 12.04 1.32 -1.78
N LYS A 12 11.93 2.26 -2.71
CA LYS A 12 11.66 3.65 -2.35
C LYS A 12 10.26 3.80 -1.78
N ALA A 13 9.27 3.18 -2.42
CA ALA A 13 7.89 3.24 -1.94
C ALA A 13 7.78 2.68 -0.53
N ARG A 14 8.39 1.53 -0.26
CA ARG A 14 8.36 0.91 1.06
C ARG A 14 9.09 1.78 2.08
N GLY A 15 10.22 2.37 1.70
CA GLY A 15 10.96 3.26 2.60
C GLY A 15 10.16 4.50 2.99
N GLU A 16 9.47 5.09 2.02
CA GLU A 16 8.63 6.25 2.30
C GLU A 16 7.42 5.87 3.14
N MET A 17 6.83 4.70 2.88
CA MET A 17 5.74 4.21 3.70
C MET A 17 6.20 4.01 5.15
N ASN A 18 7.36 3.41 5.35
CA ASN A 18 7.88 3.18 6.69
C ASN A 18 8.21 4.49 7.42
N LYS A 19 8.65 5.51 6.68
CA LYS A 19 8.86 6.84 7.27
C LYS A 19 7.55 7.43 7.78
N GLU A 20 6.49 7.28 7.00
CA GLU A 20 5.20 7.81 7.40
C GLU A 20 4.66 7.04 8.62
N ILE A 21 4.83 5.72 8.64
CA ILE A 21 4.41 4.92 9.80
C ILE A 21 5.15 5.40 11.04
N ALA A 22 6.46 5.62 10.94
CA ALA A 22 7.24 6.10 12.07
C ALA A 22 6.78 7.49 12.52
N ARG A 23 6.42 8.35 11.55
CA ARG A 23 5.99 9.71 11.85
C ARG A 23 4.68 9.75 12.62
N ILE A 24 3.73 8.88 12.26
CA ILE A 24 2.41 8.89 12.90
C ILE A 24 2.36 8.00 14.14
N SER A 25 3.36 7.14 14.33
CA SER A 25 3.38 6.24 15.48
C SER A 25 3.65 7.03 16.75
N LYS A 26 2.87 6.72 17.78
CA LYS A 26 3.04 7.35 19.09
C LYS A 26 3.64 6.39 20.10
N GLY A 27 4.00 5.19 19.64
CA GLY A 27 4.50 4.13 20.49
C GLY A 27 3.37 3.28 21.03
N GLY A 28 3.61 1.99 21.13
CA GLY A 28 2.62 1.07 21.66
C GLY A 28 1.56 0.60 20.68
N GLU A 29 1.58 1.08 19.45
CA GLU A 29 0.63 0.59 18.45
C GLU A 29 0.99 -0.84 18.05
N ARG A 30 -0.04 -1.63 17.79
CA ARG A 30 0.13 -2.95 17.22
C ARG A 30 0.13 -2.83 15.70
N VAL A 31 1.17 -3.35 15.07
CA VAL A 31 1.24 -3.35 13.60
C VAL A 31 0.66 -4.67 13.10
N VAL A 32 -0.35 -4.58 12.25
CA VAL A 32 -0.99 -5.73 11.62
C VAL A 32 -0.64 -5.69 10.14
N ARG A 33 0.00 -6.74 9.64
CA ARG A 33 0.40 -6.81 8.24
C ARG A 33 -0.33 -7.95 7.56
N ILE A 34 -1.04 -7.64 6.49
CA ILE A 34 -1.77 -8.61 5.68
C ILE A 34 -1.19 -8.58 4.28
N THR A 35 -0.87 -9.76 3.76
CA THR A 35 -0.36 -9.89 2.40
C THR A 35 -1.25 -10.84 1.62
N ASP A 36 -0.94 -11.02 0.34
CA ASP A 36 -1.66 -11.97 -0.52
C ASP A 36 -1.49 -13.43 -0.06
N ALA A 37 -0.51 -13.69 0.81
CA ALA A 37 -0.32 -15.02 1.39
C ALA A 37 -1.26 -15.28 2.57
N ASN A 38 -1.90 -14.26 3.11
CA ASN A 38 -2.86 -14.43 4.19
C ASN A 38 -4.21 -14.86 3.64
N SER A 39 -5.12 -15.28 4.53
CA SER A 39 -6.47 -15.66 4.13
C SER A 39 -7.40 -14.45 4.09
N VAL A 40 -8.51 -14.61 3.37
CA VAL A 40 -9.56 -13.60 3.38
C VAL A 40 -10.07 -13.38 4.81
N ALA A 41 -10.12 -14.43 5.63
CA ALA A 41 -10.53 -14.30 7.02
C ALA A 41 -9.58 -13.40 7.82
N ASP A 42 -8.28 -13.52 7.57
CA ASP A 42 -7.29 -12.64 8.22
C ASP A 42 -7.54 -11.18 7.85
N PHE A 43 -7.78 -10.93 6.57
CA PHE A 43 -8.04 -9.58 6.11
C PHE A 43 -9.35 -9.05 6.71
N THR A 44 -10.40 -9.86 6.69
CA THR A 44 -11.68 -9.47 7.27
C THR A 44 -11.51 -9.10 8.74
N ALA A 45 -10.76 -9.90 9.48
CA ALA A 45 -10.51 -9.61 10.89
C ALA A 45 -9.79 -8.27 11.07
N SER A 46 -8.87 -7.94 10.17
CA SER A 46 -8.14 -6.68 10.27
C SER A 46 -9.04 -5.46 10.03
N LEU A 47 -10.18 -5.65 9.39
CA LEU A 47 -11.11 -4.55 9.13
C LEU A 47 -12.05 -4.27 10.31
N GLN A 48 -12.06 -5.11 11.33
CA GLN A 48 -13.06 -5.05 12.38
C GLN A 48 -12.71 -4.13 13.55
N GLY A 49 -11.68 -3.31 13.38
CA GLY A 49 -11.36 -2.31 14.38
C GLY A 49 -10.45 -2.80 15.48
N GLY A 50 -10.14 -1.91 16.40
CA GLY A 50 -9.09 -2.11 17.39
C GLY A 50 -9.37 -3.20 18.39
N GLY A 51 -8.35 -3.48 19.20
CA GLY A 51 -8.41 -4.55 20.17
C GLY A 51 -9.38 -4.30 21.30
N LEU A 52 -9.62 -5.36 22.07
CA LEU A 52 -10.57 -5.34 23.17
C LEU A 52 -10.22 -4.32 24.26
N PHE A 53 -8.98 -3.92 24.34
CA PHE A 53 -8.51 -3.03 25.40
C PHE A 53 -8.21 -1.63 24.86
N GLY A 54 -8.76 -1.28 23.70
CA GLY A 54 -8.55 0.05 23.13
C GLY A 54 -7.17 0.29 22.58
N GLU A 55 -6.38 -0.77 22.36
CA GLU A 55 -5.06 -0.58 21.78
C GLU A 55 -5.19 -0.10 20.33
N ARG A 56 -4.30 0.79 19.95
CA ARG A 56 -4.28 1.32 18.61
C ARG A 56 -3.55 0.38 17.68
N ARG A 57 -3.99 0.33 16.45
CA ARG A 57 -3.37 -0.51 15.44
C ARG A 57 -2.97 0.33 14.24
N ILE A 58 -1.93 -0.10 13.58
CA ILE A 58 -1.56 0.37 12.25
C ILE A 58 -1.67 -0.84 11.34
N VAL A 59 -2.52 -0.76 10.32
CA VAL A 59 -2.79 -1.89 9.44
C VAL A 59 -2.09 -1.66 8.11
N ILE A 60 -1.29 -2.64 7.69
CA ILE A 60 -0.55 -2.58 6.43
C ILE A 60 -1.04 -3.70 5.54
N LEU A 61 -1.50 -3.33 4.34
CA LEU A 61 -2.05 -4.26 3.35
C LEU A 61 -1.13 -4.25 2.14
N GLU A 62 -0.45 -5.38 1.87
CA GLU A 62 0.57 -5.45 0.83
C GLU A 62 0.22 -6.45 -0.26
N GLY A 63 0.14 -5.98 -1.50
CA GLY A 63 0.02 -6.85 -2.65
C GLY A 63 -1.28 -7.62 -2.73
N LEU A 64 -2.35 -7.11 -2.13
CA LEU A 64 -3.61 -7.83 -2.09
C LEU A 64 -4.24 -7.97 -3.47
N SER A 65 -3.91 -7.09 -4.41
CA SER A 65 -4.47 -7.17 -5.75
C SER A 65 -3.97 -8.37 -6.54
N GLU A 66 -2.94 -9.07 -6.04
CA GLU A 66 -2.46 -10.30 -6.67
C GLU A 66 -3.43 -11.46 -6.50
N ASN A 67 -4.34 -11.37 -5.54
CA ASN A 67 -5.33 -12.40 -5.25
C ASN A 67 -6.71 -11.81 -5.52
N GLU A 68 -7.50 -12.47 -6.36
CA GLU A 68 -8.77 -11.93 -6.80
C GLU A 68 -9.74 -11.69 -5.65
N GLU A 69 -9.87 -12.65 -4.74
CA GLU A 69 -10.77 -12.50 -3.59
C GLU A 69 -10.33 -11.36 -2.66
N MET A 70 -9.03 -11.27 -2.43
CA MET A 70 -8.48 -10.21 -1.60
C MET A 70 -8.68 -8.85 -2.26
N ARG A 71 -8.49 -8.78 -3.58
CA ARG A 71 -8.69 -7.54 -4.33
C ARG A 71 -10.14 -7.08 -4.26
N ASP A 72 -11.08 -8.01 -4.43
CA ASP A 72 -12.50 -7.67 -4.37
C ASP A 72 -12.86 -7.14 -2.99
N LEU A 73 -12.37 -7.78 -1.94
CA LEU A 73 -12.63 -7.33 -0.57
C LEU A 73 -11.97 -5.98 -0.32
N LEU A 74 -10.77 -5.78 -0.84
CA LEU A 74 -10.06 -4.51 -0.70
C LEU A 74 -10.90 -3.38 -1.28
N PHE A 75 -11.39 -3.54 -2.50
CA PHE A 75 -12.18 -2.48 -3.14
C PHE A 75 -13.49 -2.23 -2.41
N ARG A 76 -14.13 -3.28 -1.92
CA ARG A 76 -15.37 -3.11 -1.16
C ARG A 76 -15.16 -2.44 0.20
N SER A 77 -13.93 -2.46 0.70
CA SER A 77 -13.62 -1.94 2.03
C SER A 77 -12.98 -0.58 2.02
N LEU A 78 -12.73 0.02 0.84
CA LEU A 78 -12.03 1.29 0.76
C LEU A 78 -12.72 2.41 1.53
N ALA A 79 -14.04 2.50 1.41
CA ALA A 79 -14.78 3.54 2.12
C ALA A 79 -14.70 3.36 3.63
N GLN A 80 -14.75 2.11 4.10
CA GLN A 80 -14.59 1.82 5.51
C GLN A 80 -13.22 2.22 6.02
N MET A 81 -12.18 1.89 5.26
CA MET A 81 -10.81 2.24 5.64
C MET A 81 -10.61 3.76 5.65
N GLN A 82 -11.22 4.46 4.67
CA GLN A 82 -11.15 5.92 4.63
C GLN A 82 -11.70 6.55 5.90
N LYS A 83 -12.79 6.00 6.41
CA LYS A 83 -13.48 6.54 7.58
C LYS A 83 -12.91 6.07 8.90
N SER A 84 -12.03 5.10 8.88
CA SER A 84 -11.46 4.54 10.11
C SER A 84 -10.58 5.54 10.82
N GLU A 85 -10.60 5.52 12.14
CA GLU A 85 -9.67 6.29 12.96
C GLU A 85 -8.31 5.63 13.00
N GLU A 86 -8.24 4.34 12.70
CA GLU A 86 -6.97 3.64 12.61
C GLU A 86 -6.37 3.85 11.24
N PRO A 87 -5.05 4.04 11.14
CA PRO A 87 -4.43 4.22 9.84
C PRO A 87 -4.30 2.90 9.09
N PHE A 88 -4.73 2.91 7.84
CA PHE A 88 -4.57 1.79 6.92
C PHE A 88 -3.60 2.20 5.83
N PHE A 89 -2.58 1.39 5.63
CA PHE A 89 -1.58 1.61 4.58
C PHE A 89 -1.77 0.54 3.52
N ILE A 90 -1.98 0.96 2.28
CA ILE A 90 -2.05 0.04 1.14
C ILE A 90 -0.77 0.20 0.34
N PHE A 91 -0.05 -0.90 0.14
CA PHE A 91 1.13 -0.96 -0.71
C PHE A 91 0.87 -1.94 -1.84
N GLU A 92 0.71 -1.40 -3.05
CA GLU A 92 0.49 -2.19 -4.26
C GLU A 92 1.59 -1.84 -5.25
N PRO A 93 2.61 -2.68 -5.36
CA PRO A 93 3.73 -2.37 -6.26
C PRO A 93 3.31 -2.23 -7.72
N SER A 94 2.28 -2.99 -8.11
CA SER A 94 1.83 -3.01 -9.49
C SER A 94 0.32 -3.02 -9.52
N THR A 95 -0.27 -1.94 -10.03
CA THR A 95 -1.72 -1.85 -10.20
C THR A 95 -2.02 -1.35 -11.60
N ASP A 96 -3.15 -1.77 -12.16
CA ASP A 96 -3.61 -1.13 -13.38
C ASP A 96 -4.14 0.27 -13.05
N ALA A 97 -4.34 1.07 -14.10
CA ALA A 97 -4.71 2.47 -13.91
C ALA A 97 -6.06 2.63 -13.23
N ASP A 98 -7.02 1.77 -13.56
CA ASP A 98 -8.35 1.87 -12.95
C ASP A 98 -8.32 1.52 -11.48
N ALA A 99 -7.61 0.47 -11.10
CA ALA A 99 -7.45 0.09 -9.71
C ALA A 99 -6.75 1.20 -8.93
N ARG A 100 -5.69 1.76 -9.51
CA ARG A 100 -4.95 2.84 -8.85
C ARG A 100 -5.86 4.03 -8.59
N ARG A 101 -6.61 4.46 -9.60
CA ARG A 101 -7.50 5.61 -9.45
C ARG A 101 -8.58 5.37 -8.41
N THR A 102 -9.09 4.13 -8.36
CA THR A 102 -10.11 3.79 -7.38
C THR A 102 -9.58 3.89 -5.96
N ILE A 103 -8.39 3.35 -5.72
CA ILE A 103 -7.78 3.43 -4.39
C ILE A 103 -7.45 4.87 -4.04
N GLU A 104 -6.91 5.63 -4.99
CA GLU A 104 -6.54 7.02 -4.76
C GLU A 104 -7.74 7.87 -4.36
N LYS A 105 -8.90 7.55 -4.89
CA LYS A 105 -10.12 8.30 -4.59
C LYS A 105 -10.45 8.29 -3.10
N TYR A 106 -10.10 7.23 -2.40
CA TYR A 106 -10.40 7.08 -0.98
C TYR A 106 -9.20 7.38 -0.09
N SER A 107 -8.08 7.75 -0.67
CA SER A 107 -6.83 7.89 0.07
C SER A 107 -6.59 9.31 0.51
N ALA A 108 -6.19 9.46 1.78
CA ALA A 108 -5.77 10.76 2.30
C ALA A 108 -4.40 11.14 1.74
N SER A 109 -3.58 10.15 1.41
CA SER A 109 -2.23 10.35 0.89
C SER A 109 -2.02 9.39 -0.28
N LYS A 110 -1.56 9.90 -1.41
CA LYS A 110 -1.32 9.14 -2.63
C LYS A 110 0.14 9.29 -2.99
N ASN A 111 0.86 8.17 -3.01
CA ASN A 111 2.31 8.19 -3.19
C ASN A 111 2.72 7.18 -4.25
N ARG A 112 3.29 7.66 -5.33
CA ARG A 112 3.73 6.80 -6.43
C ARG A 112 5.20 7.01 -6.69
N PHE A 113 5.95 5.91 -6.68
CA PHE A 113 7.40 5.93 -6.91
C PHE A 113 7.73 4.90 -7.96
N ASP A 114 8.04 5.37 -9.17
CA ASP A 114 8.40 4.48 -10.26
C ASP A 114 9.89 4.52 -10.48
N ALA A 115 10.48 3.34 -10.69
CA ALA A 115 11.89 3.26 -11.04
C ALA A 115 12.09 3.89 -12.42
N PRO A 116 13.25 4.51 -12.67
CA PRO A 116 13.54 5.04 -14.00
C PRO A 116 13.43 3.93 -15.03
N LYS A 117 12.82 4.22 -16.17
CA LYS A 117 12.78 3.26 -17.25
C LYS A 117 14.19 3.03 -17.74
N LYS A 118 14.54 1.77 -17.88
CA LYS A 118 15.79 1.47 -18.56
C LYS A 118 15.65 1.96 -19.98
N GLU A 119 16.53 2.77 -20.35
CA GLU A 119 16.51 3.22 -21.70
C GLU A 119 17.01 2.15 -22.52
N LYS A 120 16.40 1.70 -22.82
CA LYS A 120 16.56 0.67 -23.28
C LYS A 120 17.87 0.53 -23.80
N ASP A 121 18.21 0.99 -23.39
CA ASP A 121 18.85 0.86 -23.22
C ASP A 121 19.50 1.15 -23.70
N ASN A 122 19.44 1.81 -24.12
CA ASN A 122 19.90 2.14 -24.21
C ASN A 122 20.68 2.46 -24.29
N SER A 123 20.86 2.64 -24.71
CA SER A 123 21.33 2.91 -24.53
C SER A 123 22.18 3.04 -24.61
N VAL A 124 22.43 3.02 -25.29
CA VAL A 124 22.90 3.07 -25.10
C VAL A 124 23.45 3.38 -25.28
N PHE A 125 23.44 3.41 -25.98
CA PHE A 125 23.61 3.72 -25.85
C PHE A 125 24.08 4.26 -25.87
N ALA A 126 24.23 4.16 -26.45
CA ALA A 126 24.32 4.61 -26.17
C ALA A 126 25.01 5.03 -26.09
N LEU A 127 25.35 4.96 -26.62
CA LEU A 127 25.73 5.25 -26.27
C LEU A 127 26.30 5.57 -26.22
N ALA A 128 26.57 5.32 -26.94
CA ALA A 128 26.74 5.55 -26.61
C ALA A 128 27.12 6.07 -26.52
N ASN A 129 27.30 6.17 -27.15
CA ASN A 129 27.34 6.62 -26.76
C ASN A 129 27.66 7.08 -26.57
N ALA A 130 27.97 6.86 -27.20
CA ALA A 130 27.98 7.19 -26.81
C ALA A 130 28.31 7.50 -26.67
N LEU A 131 28.64 7.42 -27.30
CA LEU A 131 28.63 7.57 -27.01
C LEU A 131 28.73 7.82 -26.75
#